data_175559e66efc38e25ab088672137aaae
#
_entry.id   175559e66efc38e25ab088672137aaae
#
_cell.length_a   1.000
_cell.length_b   1.000
_cell.length_c   1.000
_cell.angle_alpha   90.00
_cell.angle_beta   90.00
_cell.angle_gamma   90.00
#
_symmetry.space_group_name_H-M   'P 1'
#
loop_
_entity.id
_entity.type
_entity.pdbx_description
1 polymer ?
#
loop_
_entity_poly.entity_id
_entity_poly.type
_entity_poly.pdbx_seq_one_letter_code
_entity_poly.pdbx_strand_id
1 'polypeptide(L)'
;MLTISLDSSQLERGLGQLLHNLTRRKAINTAIAAELLSLTEDNFENEGWGGQRWKPTRRGGKILQLSGQLAGSISTSATNSFARIGSNKKYAAIHHLGGKAGRGRKVTIPARPYLPINGSGQLQPGGEKRILDVVKDALIQGI
;
A
#
# COMPACT_ATOMS: atom_id res chain seq x y z
N MET A 1 -10.49 31.93 47.50
CA MET A 1 -11.28 30.95 46.71
C MET A 1 -10.48 30.56 45.45
N LEU A 2 -10.39 29.29 45.19
CA LEU A 2 -9.76 28.80 43.95
C LEU A 2 -10.85 28.65 42.88
N THR A 3 -10.65 29.31 41.74
CA THR A 3 -11.56 29.20 40.60
C THR A 3 -10.81 28.56 39.45
N ILE A 4 -11.36 27.48 38.91
CA ILE A 4 -10.83 26.80 37.73
C ILE A 4 -11.83 26.95 36.60
N SER A 5 -11.40 27.51 35.47
CA SER A 5 -12.24 27.61 34.29
C SER A 5 -11.57 26.88 33.13
N LEU A 6 -12.37 26.22 32.28
CA LEU A 6 -11.91 25.52 31.12
C LEU A 6 -12.38 26.27 29.89
N ASP A 7 -11.42 26.68 29.05
CA ASP A 7 -11.73 27.22 27.74
C ASP A 7 -11.72 26.06 26.73
N SER A 8 -12.89 25.74 26.22
CA SER A 8 -13.07 24.63 25.27
C SER A 8 -12.94 25.06 23.81
N SER A 9 -12.65 26.33 23.52
CA SER A 9 -12.62 26.81 22.13
C SER A 9 -11.57 26.12 21.27
N GLN A 10 -10.40 25.81 21.82
CA GLN A 10 -9.37 25.09 21.12
C GLN A 10 -9.79 23.64 20.86
N LEU A 11 -10.43 23.01 21.85
CA LEU A 11 -10.95 21.65 21.71
C LEU A 11 -12.04 21.60 20.63
N GLU A 12 -12.97 22.55 20.65
CA GLU A 12 -14.03 22.62 19.64
C GLU A 12 -13.46 22.81 18.23
N ARG A 13 -12.45 23.66 18.07
CA ARG A 13 -11.77 23.85 16.78
C ARG A 13 -11.05 22.59 16.34
N GLY A 14 -10.37 21.90 17.24
CA GLY A 14 -9.70 20.63 16.95
C GLY A 14 -10.68 19.55 16.53
N LEU A 15 -11.80 19.41 17.25
CA LEU A 15 -12.86 18.47 16.90
C LEU A 15 -13.51 18.80 15.57
N GLY A 16 -13.74 20.09 15.29
CA GLY A 16 -14.27 20.54 14.00
C GLY A 16 -13.34 20.20 12.86
N GLN A 17 -12.04 20.42 13.04
CA GLN A 17 -11.04 20.06 12.02
C GLN A 17 -10.96 18.55 11.81
N LEU A 18 -11.04 17.75 12.89
CA LEU A 18 -11.06 16.31 12.81
C LEU A 18 -12.28 15.82 12.02
N LEU A 19 -13.47 16.36 12.33
CA LEU A 19 -14.70 16.03 11.60
C LEU A 19 -14.61 16.43 10.13
N HIS A 20 -14.04 17.62 9.84
CA HIS A 20 -13.79 18.05 8.47
C HIS A 20 -12.87 17.08 7.73
N ASN A 21 -11.78 16.65 8.38
CA ASN A 21 -10.84 15.70 7.78
C ASN A 21 -11.50 14.34 7.51
N LEU A 22 -12.40 13.88 8.40
CA LEU A 22 -13.15 12.64 8.19
C LEU A 22 -14.06 12.69 6.96
N THR A 23 -14.57 13.86 6.60
CA THR A 23 -15.40 14.01 5.40
C THR A 23 -14.58 14.04 4.11
N ARG A 24 -13.28 14.25 4.21
CA ARG A 24 -12.36 14.30 3.06
C ARG A 24 -11.82 12.92 2.71
N ARG A 25 -12.72 11.98 2.44
CA ARG A 25 -12.35 10.58 2.18
C ARG A 25 -11.44 10.41 0.99
N LYS A 26 -11.65 11.18 -0.09
CA LYS A 26 -10.79 11.09 -1.27
C LYS A 26 -9.35 11.47 -0.93
N ALA A 27 -9.14 12.52 -0.12
CA ALA A 27 -7.79 12.91 0.31
C ALA A 27 -7.13 11.84 1.16
N ILE A 28 -7.87 11.22 2.08
CA ILE A 28 -7.38 10.12 2.91
C ILE A 28 -7.03 8.91 2.04
N ASN A 29 -7.90 8.53 1.12
CA ASN A 29 -7.67 7.40 0.23
C ASN A 29 -6.50 7.67 -0.73
N THR A 30 -6.31 8.91 -1.16
CA THR A 30 -5.14 9.31 -1.96
C THR A 30 -3.84 9.10 -1.16
N ALA A 31 -3.83 9.47 0.12
CA ALA A 31 -2.69 9.25 1.00
C ALA A 31 -2.43 7.76 1.22
N ILE A 32 -3.48 6.96 1.40
CA ILE A 32 -3.36 5.50 1.51
C ILE A 32 -2.78 4.91 0.22
N ALA A 33 -3.28 5.33 -0.94
CA ALA A 33 -2.79 4.85 -2.23
C ALA A 33 -1.30 5.17 -2.42
N ALA A 34 -0.86 6.36 -2.03
CA ALA A 34 0.55 6.74 -2.07
C ALA A 34 1.40 5.84 -1.17
N GLU A 35 0.90 5.47 0.00
CA GLU A 35 1.60 4.56 0.91
C GLU A 35 1.66 3.14 0.36
N LEU A 36 0.58 2.67 -0.27
CA LEU A 36 0.59 1.38 -0.96
C LEU A 36 1.66 1.34 -2.06
N LEU A 37 1.81 2.43 -2.81
CA LEU A 37 2.85 2.55 -3.82
C LEU A 37 4.25 2.51 -3.20
N SER A 38 4.46 3.23 -2.11
CA SER A 38 5.73 3.25 -1.39
C SER A 38 6.11 1.84 -0.89
N LEU A 39 5.16 1.11 -0.32
CA LEU A 39 5.37 -0.28 0.10
C LEU A 39 5.76 -1.17 -1.08
N THR A 40 5.11 -0.98 -2.23
CA THR A 40 5.38 -1.74 -3.45
C THR A 40 6.79 -1.45 -3.98
N GLU A 41 7.17 -0.19 -4.01
CA GLU A 41 8.53 0.22 -4.44
C GLU A 41 9.59 -0.39 -3.52
N ASP A 42 9.37 -0.38 -2.21
CA ASP A 42 10.25 -1.02 -1.24
C ASP A 42 10.36 -2.53 -1.50
N ASN A 43 9.26 -3.18 -1.83
CA ASN A 43 9.24 -4.60 -2.14
C ASN A 43 10.11 -4.94 -3.36
N PHE A 44 10.03 -4.13 -4.41
CA PHE A 44 10.89 -4.31 -5.58
C PHE A 44 12.36 -4.04 -5.25
N GLU A 45 12.65 -3.00 -4.51
CA GLU A 45 14.02 -2.64 -4.13
C GLU A 45 14.66 -3.71 -3.26
N ASN A 46 13.92 -4.20 -2.26
CA ASN A 46 14.41 -5.19 -1.30
C ASN A 46 14.22 -6.63 -1.78
N GLU A 47 13.59 -6.83 -2.93
CA GLU A 47 13.29 -8.14 -3.51
C GLU A 47 12.58 -9.04 -2.50
N GLY A 48 11.54 -8.49 -1.89
CA GLY A 48 10.79 -9.18 -0.83
C GLY A 48 9.44 -8.56 -0.56
N TRP A 49 8.76 -9.11 0.43
CA TRP A 49 7.42 -8.71 0.84
C TRP A 49 7.43 -8.45 2.34
N GLY A 50 7.53 -7.17 2.72
CA GLY A 50 7.60 -6.79 4.13
C GLY A 50 8.78 -7.42 4.87
N GLY A 51 9.93 -7.56 4.22
CA GLY A 51 11.11 -8.19 4.78
C GLY A 51 11.24 -9.68 4.51
N GLN A 52 10.21 -10.30 3.95
CA GLN A 52 10.26 -11.72 3.53
C GLN A 52 10.80 -11.80 2.11
N ARG A 53 12.01 -12.31 1.94
CA ARG A 53 12.68 -12.33 0.65
C ARG A 53 11.97 -13.23 -0.35
N TRP A 54 11.90 -12.74 -1.60
CA TRP A 54 11.40 -13.55 -2.71
C TRP A 54 12.35 -14.68 -3.06
N LYS A 55 11.79 -15.74 -3.61
CA LYS A 55 12.59 -16.83 -4.17
C LYS A 55 13.46 -16.31 -5.32
N PRO A 56 14.78 -16.59 -5.33
CA PRO A 56 15.66 -16.15 -6.40
C PRO A 56 15.23 -16.66 -7.77
N THR A 57 15.61 -15.93 -8.83
CA THR A 57 15.41 -16.36 -10.20
C THR A 57 16.53 -17.29 -10.63
N ARG A 58 16.24 -18.18 -11.60
CA ARG A 58 17.27 -19.06 -12.16
C ARG A 58 18.30 -18.28 -12.98
N ARG A 59 17.90 -17.19 -13.62
CA ARG A 59 18.79 -16.36 -14.44
C ARG A 59 19.73 -15.47 -13.63
N GLY A 60 19.48 -15.33 -12.32
CA GLY A 60 20.16 -14.32 -11.49
C GLY A 60 19.69 -12.90 -11.81
N GLY A 61 20.37 -11.92 -11.24
CA GLY A 61 20.01 -10.52 -11.38
C GLY A 61 18.81 -10.11 -10.54
N LYS A 62 18.29 -8.91 -10.77
CA LYS A 62 17.16 -8.37 -10.01
C LYS A 62 15.87 -9.15 -10.32
N ILE A 63 15.22 -9.60 -9.27
CA ILE A 63 13.99 -10.39 -9.38
C ILE A 63 12.85 -9.48 -9.85
N LEU A 64 12.08 -9.96 -10.85
CA LEU A 64 10.94 -9.26 -11.45
C LEU A 64 11.28 -7.93 -12.14
N GLN A 65 12.56 -7.64 -12.35
CA GLN A 65 13.00 -6.34 -12.87
C GLN A 65 13.91 -6.46 -14.11
N LEU A 66 13.80 -7.54 -14.88
CA LEU A 66 14.64 -7.74 -16.07
C LEU A 66 14.52 -6.58 -17.06
N SER A 67 13.28 -6.15 -17.37
CA SER A 67 13.04 -5.02 -18.27
C SER A 67 12.56 -3.77 -17.54
N GLY A 68 12.25 -3.87 -16.25
CA GLY A 68 11.63 -2.80 -15.48
C GLY A 68 10.16 -2.54 -15.81
N GLN A 69 9.58 -3.27 -16.76
CA GLN A 69 8.21 -3.01 -17.21
C GLN A 69 7.16 -3.28 -16.13
N LEU A 70 7.32 -4.35 -15.36
CA LEU A 70 6.38 -4.67 -14.29
C LEU A 70 6.41 -3.60 -13.20
N ALA A 71 7.60 -3.29 -12.68
CA ALA A 71 7.74 -2.26 -11.65
C ALA A 71 7.26 -0.89 -12.15
N GLY A 72 7.56 -0.55 -13.39
CA GLY A 72 7.13 0.70 -14.01
C GLY A 72 5.64 0.76 -14.37
N SER A 73 4.94 -0.38 -14.34
CA SER A 73 3.51 -0.45 -14.68
C SER A 73 2.59 -0.23 -13.48
N ILE A 74 3.13 -0.16 -12.27
CA ILE A 74 2.32 -0.02 -11.07
C ILE A 74 1.70 1.38 -11.04
N SER A 75 0.39 1.40 -10.87
CA SER A 75 -0.37 2.65 -10.79
C SER A 75 -1.36 2.61 -9.63
N THR A 76 -1.74 3.80 -9.19
CA THR A 76 -2.69 3.97 -8.10
C THR A 76 -3.87 4.81 -8.53
N SER A 77 -4.99 4.63 -7.86
CA SER A 77 -6.15 5.50 -7.97
C SER A 77 -6.85 5.59 -6.63
N ALA A 78 -7.55 6.68 -6.42
CA ALA A 78 -8.29 6.89 -5.18
C ALA A 78 -9.57 7.69 -5.47
N THR A 79 -10.63 7.31 -4.76
CA THR A 79 -11.91 8.02 -4.75
C THR A 79 -12.36 8.18 -3.31
N ASN A 80 -13.56 8.70 -3.11
CA ASN A 80 -14.16 8.73 -1.77
C ASN A 80 -14.41 7.32 -1.20
N SER A 81 -14.48 6.31 -2.06
CA SER A 81 -14.88 4.95 -1.69
C SER A 81 -13.71 3.99 -1.57
N PHE A 82 -12.57 4.25 -2.23
CA PHE A 82 -11.45 3.31 -2.24
C PHE A 82 -10.11 3.96 -2.49
N ALA A 83 -9.06 3.25 -2.07
CA ALA A 83 -7.69 3.42 -2.52
C ALA A 83 -7.29 2.14 -3.26
N ARG A 84 -6.69 2.27 -4.42
CA ARG A 84 -6.40 1.14 -5.30
C ARG A 84 -4.98 1.20 -5.83
N ILE A 85 -4.34 0.04 -5.94
CA ILE A 85 -3.04 -0.13 -6.57
C ILE A 85 -3.09 -1.36 -7.47
N GLY A 86 -2.39 -1.31 -8.58
CA GLY A 86 -2.36 -2.45 -9.50
C GLY A 86 -1.48 -2.22 -10.70
N SER A 87 -1.55 -3.16 -11.63
CA SER A 87 -0.82 -3.14 -12.90
C SER A 87 -1.74 -3.55 -14.04
N ASN A 88 -1.53 -2.96 -15.20
CA ASN A 88 -2.24 -3.34 -16.43
C ASN A 88 -1.52 -4.42 -17.24
N LYS A 89 -0.39 -4.93 -16.78
CA LYS A 89 0.35 -5.98 -17.50
C LYS A 89 -0.33 -7.34 -17.36
N LYS A 90 -0.38 -8.09 -18.45
CA LYS A 90 -1.05 -9.41 -18.50
C LYS A 90 -0.42 -10.42 -17.55
N TYR A 91 0.89 -10.33 -17.35
CA TYR A 91 1.63 -11.25 -16.48
C TYR A 91 1.71 -10.80 -15.02
N ALA A 92 1.10 -9.66 -14.68
CA ALA A 92 1.21 -9.08 -13.33
C ALA A 92 0.66 -10.01 -12.26
N ALA A 93 -0.51 -10.58 -12.49
CA ALA A 93 -1.18 -11.43 -11.50
C ALA A 93 -0.38 -12.71 -11.21
N ILE A 94 0.15 -13.37 -12.23
CA ILE A 94 0.87 -14.63 -12.02
C ILE A 94 2.18 -14.44 -11.25
N HIS A 95 2.85 -13.33 -11.43
CA HIS A 95 4.07 -13.04 -10.66
C HIS A 95 3.75 -12.72 -9.20
N HIS A 96 2.65 -12.04 -8.95
CA HIS A 96 2.22 -11.70 -7.59
C HIS A 96 1.68 -12.92 -6.84
N LEU A 97 0.82 -13.68 -7.49
CA LEU A 97 0.08 -14.79 -6.87
C LEU A 97 0.76 -16.15 -7.06
N GLY A 98 1.66 -16.25 -8.03
CA GLY A 98 2.19 -17.54 -8.46
C GLY A 98 1.17 -18.30 -9.30
N GLY A 99 1.57 -19.43 -9.81
CA GLY A 99 0.69 -20.29 -10.59
C GLY A 99 1.43 -21.05 -11.64
N LYS A 100 0.67 -21.65 -12.55
CA LYS A 100 1.22 -22.43 -13.67
C LYS A 100 1.06 -21.64 -14.96
N ALA A 101 2.10 -21.65 -15.78
CA ALA A 101 2.15 -20.93 -17.02
C ALA A 101 2.80 -21.78 -18.13
N GLY A 102 2.85 -21.21 -19.32
CA GLY A 102 3.43 -21.87 -20.48
C GLY A 102 2.48 -22.86 -21.13
N ARG A 103 2.95 -23.47 -22.20
CA ARG A 103 2.18 -24.46 -22.98
C ARG A 103 1.88 -25.70 -22.15
N GLY A 104 0.60 -26.03 -22.01
CA GLY A 104 0.15 -27.16 -21.21
C GLY A 104 0.27 -26.92 -19.69
N ARG A 105 0.50 -25.67 -19.27
CA ARG A 105 0.68 -25.26 -17.85
C ARG A 105 1.76 -26.07 -17.14
N LYS A 106 2.86 -26.35 -17.85
CA LYS A 106 3.96 -27.17 -17.33
C LYS A 106 4.95 -26.39 -16.46
N VAL A 107 4.98 -25.08 -16.58
CA VAL A 107 5.91 -24.24 -15.82
C VAL A 107 5.22 -23.71 -14.57
N THR A 108 5.82 -23.96 -13.41
CA THR A 108 5.35 -23.41 -12.16
C THR A 108 6.06 -22.09 -11.87
N ILE A 109 5.29 -21.02 -11.73
CA ILE A 109 5.80 -19.70 -11.37
C ILE A 109 5.63 -19.53 -9.88
N PRO A 110 6.70 -19.31 -9.11
CA PRO A 110 6.56 -19.08 -7.67
C PRO A 110 5.89 -17.73 -7.40
N ALA A 111 5.10 -17.67 -6.35
CA ALA A 111 4.53 -16.41 -5.89
C ALA A 111 5.65 -15.48 -5.38
N ARG A 112 5.69 -14.28 -5.92
CA ARG A 112 6.56 -13.21 -5.44
C ARG A 112 5.70 -11.99 -5.22
N PRO A 113 5.00 -11.90 -4.06
CA PRO A 113 4.11 -10.78 -3.80
C PRO A 113 4.90 -9.46 -3.84
N TYR A 114 4.53 -8.57 -4.72
CA TYR A 114 5.10 -7.23 -4.80
C TYR A 114 4.10 -6.16 -4.38
N LEU A 115 2.81 -6.41 -4.54
CA LEU A 115 1.78 -5.55 -3.99
C LEU A 115 1.63 -5.81 -2.49
N PRO A 116 1.24 -4.81 -1.69
CA PRO A 116 1.18 -4.96 -0.23
C PRO A 116 0.16 -5.96 0.30
N ILE A 117 -0.78 -6.40 -0.54
CA ILE A 117 -1.82 -7.37 -0.17
C ILE A 117 -1.57 -8.64 -0.96
N ASN A 118 -1.49 -9.79 -0.26
CA ASN A 118 -1.28 -11.09 -0.91
C ASN A 118 -2.59 -11.71 -1.44
N GLY A 119 -2.48 -12.88 -2.05
CA GLY A 119 -3.64 -13.59 -2.60
C GLY A 119 -4.69 -14.01 -1.56
N SER A 120 -4.34 -14.01 -0.28
CA SER A 120 -5.25 -14.30 0.83
C SER A 120 -5.89 -13.06 1.42
N GLY A 121 -5.63 -11.88 0.85
CA GLY A 121 -6.18 -10.61 1.33
C GLY A 121 -5.47 -10.04 2.53
N GLN A 122 -4.28 -10.51 2.86
CA GLN A 122 -3.52 -10.06 4.03
C GLN A 122 -2.51 -8.98 3.63
N LEU A 123 -2.38 -7.96 4.47
CA LEU A 123 -1.32 -6.95 4.33
C LEU A 123 0.04 -7.55 4.69
N GLN A 124 1.08 -7.09 4.00
CA GLN A 124 2.45 -7.48 4.30
C GLN A 124 2.85 -7.07 5.73
N PRO A 125 3.86 -7.76 6.31
CA PRO A 125 4.38 -7.36 7.62
C PRO A 125 4.76 -5.88 7.66
N GLY A 126 4.32 -5.17 8.69
CA GLY A 126 4.54 -3.74 8.86
C GLY A 126 3.62 -2.84 8.03
N GLY A 127 2.87 -3.38 7.08
CA GLY A 127 2.00 -2.59 6.19
C GLY A 127 0.83 -1.95 6.92
N GLU A 128 0.20 -2.68 7.83
CA GLU A 128 -0.92 -2.16 8.62
C GLU A 128 -0.50 -0.92 9.41
N LYS A 129 0.63 -0.99 10.11
CA LYS A 129 1.14 0.13 10.90
C LYS A 129 1.39 1.36 10.01
N ARG A 130 2.02 1.19 8.86
CA ARG A 130 2.31 2.30 7.94
C ARG A 130 1.04 2.95 7.42
N ILE A 131 0.03 2.15 7.08
CA ILE A 131 -1.26 2.68 6.61
C ILE A 131 -2.00 3.39 7.74
N LEU A 132 -2.03 2.81 8.94
CA LEU A 132 -2.66 3.46 10.09
C LEU A 132 -1.99 4.78 10.45
N ASP A 133 -0.66 4.86 10.38
CA ASP A 133 0.06 6.12 10.62
C ASP A 133 -0.33 7.18 9.59
N VAL A 134 -0.45 6.82 8.32
CA VAL A 134 -0.91 7.73 7.25
C VAL A 134 -2.33 8.22 7.51
N VAL A 135 -3.23 7.33 7.91
CA VAL A 135 -4.62 7.70 8.23
C VAL A 135 -4.67 8.64 9.43
N LYS A 136 -3.91 8.34 10.48
CA LYS A 136 -3.81 9.22 11.65
C LYS A 136 -3.33 10.61 11.28
N ASP A 137 -2.25 10.69 10.49
CA ASP A 137 -1.70 11.98 10.06
C ASP A 137 -2.72 12.77 9.24
N ALA A 138 -3.46 12.10 8.37
CA ALA A 138 -4.50 12.76 7.57
C ALA A 138 -5.66 13.25 8.43
N LEU A 139 -6.04 12.49 9.47
CA LEU A 139 -7.15 12.85 10.36
C LEU A 139 -6.81 14.02 11.29
N ILE A 140 -5.55 14.13 11.73
CA ILE A 140 -5.14 15.19 12.65
C ILE A 140 -4.54 16.41 11.95
N GLN A 141 -4.49 16.40 10.62
CA GLN A 141 -3.94 17.52 9.86
C GLN A 141 -4.69 18.82 10.17
N GLY A 142 -3.95 19.85 10.54
CA GLY A 142 -4.51 21.16 10.85
C GLY A 142 -5.09 21.32 12.25
N ILE A 143 -4.92 20.31 13.11
CA ILE A 143 -5.36 20.37 14.51
C ILE A 143 -4.30 21.03 15.39
#